data_14d25cadfb4c227d8fa379f59c456fa7
#
_entry.id   14d25cadfb4c227d8fa379f59c456fa7
#
_cell.length_a   1.000
_cell.length_b   1.000
_cell.length_c   1.000
_cell.angle_alpha   90.00
_cell.angle_beta   90.00
_cell.angle_gamma   90.00
#
_symmetry.space_group_name_H-M   'P 1'
#
loop_
_entity.id
_entity.type
_entity.pdbx_description
1 polymer ?
#
loop_
_entity_poly.entity_id
_entity_poly.type
_entity_poly.pdbx_seq_one_letter_code
_entity_poly.pdbx_strand_id
1 'polypeptide(L)'
;MIPWLEPTSPFPDVSEALTIDAPGLLAAGADLSPQRLLLAYQNGIFPWFSEGQPILWWSTDPRMVLRTERFKVSESLKKTLKRVERSRVEGGPWDVRFDTSFETVMRACAAPRKDGPGTWISEDIIDGYTGLFDGRARLVRPNELCAGCRVYSVRVSIICIAQGDEILG
;
A
#
# COMPACT_ATOMS: atom_id res chain seq x y z
N MET A 1 3.76 -26.76 -6.47
CA MET A 1 4.62 -26.39 -5.29
C MET A 1 5.07 -24.97 -5.52
N ILE A 2 4.85 -24.06 -4.56
CA ILE A 2 5.31 -22.67 -4.69
C ILE A 2 6.83 -22.59 -4.49
N PRO A 3 7.57 -21.77 -5.24
CA PRO A 3 9.00 -21.57 -5.07
C PRO A 3 9.31 -20.80 -3.79
N TRP A 4 10.44 -21.14 -3.17
CA TRP A 4 11.06 -20.35 -2.11
C TRP A 4 12.04 -19.36 -2.72
N LEU A 5 11.91 -18.08 -2.40
CA LEU A 5 12.77 -17.03 -2.92
C LEU A 5 13.83 -16.62 -1.90
N GLU A 6 15.06 -16.51 -2.37
CA GLU A 6 16.12 -15.81 -1.66
C GLU A 6 16.04 -14.29 -1.93
N PRO A 7 16.68 -13.43 -1.12
CA PRO A 7 16.62 -11.97 -1.32
C PRO A 7 16.98 -11.49 -2.73
N THR A 8 17.83 -12.23 -3.44
CA THR A 8 18.28 -11.90 -4.81
C THR A 8 17.54 -12.66 -5.91
N SER A 9 16.67 -13.61 -5.57
CA SER A 9 15.92 -14.40 -6.57
C SER A 9 14.96 -13.51 -7.35
N PRO A 10 14.81 -13.69 -8.67
CA PRO A 10 13.73 -13.04 -9.41
C PRO A 10 12.37 -13.58 -8.97
N PHE A 11 11.30 -12.80 -9.18
CA PHE A 11 9.96 -13.34 -9.08
C PHE A 11 9.68 -14.28 -10.25
N PRO A 12 8.92 -15.39 -10.02
CA PRO A 12 8.39 -16.20 -11.11
C PRO A 12 7.39 -15.39 -11.94
N ASP A 13 7.05 -15.91 -13.12
CA ASP A 13 5.98 -15.31 -13.93
C ASP A 13 4.64 -15.36 -13.17
N VAL A 14 3.87 -14.30 -13.25
CA VAL A 14 2.58 -14.19 -12.52
C VAL A 14 1.56 -15.24 -12.99
N SER A 15 1.71 -15.79 -14.19
CA SER A 15 0.89 -16.90 -14.68
C SER A 15 1.15 -18.21 -13.96
N GLU A 16 2.24 -18.33 -13.20
CA GLU A 16 2.58 -19.49 -12.38
C GLU A 16 1.87 -19.48 -11.00
N ALA A 17 1.14 -18.42 -10.68
CA ALA A 17 0.39 -18.34 -9.44
C ALA A 17 -0.63 -19.49 -9.32
N LEU A 18 -0.80 -20.03 -8.12
CA LEU A 18 -1.74 -21.12 -7.87
C LEU A 18 -3.16 -20.70 -8.25
N THR A 19 -3.89 -21.64 -8.84
CA THR A 19 -5.30 -21.45 -9.21
C THR A 19 -6.27 -22.21 -8.30
N ILE A 20 -5.76 -23.17 -7.53
CA ILE A 20 -6.49 -24.04 -6.60
C ILE A 20 -5.80 -23.98 -5.24
N ASP A 21 -6.45 -24.32 -4.17
CA ASP A 21 -6.02 -24.32 -2.76
C ASP A 21 -5.72 -22.93 -2.19
N ALA A 22 -4.89 -22.14 -2.86
CA ALA A 22 -4.55 -20.76 -2.50
C ALA A 22 -4.47 -19.89 -3.76
N PRO A 23 -5.61 -19.54 -4.40
CA PRO A 23 -5.61 -18.84 -5.69
C PRO A 23 -4.88 -17.51 -5.62
N GLY A 24 -3.90 -17.34 -6.49
CA GLY A 24 -3.05 -16.15 -6.54
C GLY A 24 -1.76 -16.25 -5.75
N LEU A 25 -1.53 -17.29 -4.94
CA LEU A 25 -0.26 -17.48 -4.25
C LEU A 25 0.83 -17.83 -5.27
N LEU A 26 1.88 -17.02 -5.32
CA LEU A 26 2.94 -17.10 -6.33
C LEU A 26 4.25 -17.65 -5.77
N ALA A 27 4.68 -17.17 -4.61
CA ALA A 27 5.98 -17.55 -4.03
C ALA A 27 5.99 -17.32 -2.51
N ALA A 28 7.02 -17.84 -1.84
CA ALA A 28 7.30 -17.58 -0.43
C ALA A 28 8.76 -17.15 -0.24
N GLY A 29 9.09 -16.49 0.88
CA GLY A 29 10.44 -16.07 1.22
C GLY A 29 10.82 -14.69 0.69
N ALA A 30 12.10 -14.49 0.39
CA ALA A 30 12.72 -13.19 0.12
C ALA A 30 12.62 -12.22 1.32
N ASP A 31 12.63 -10.91 1.05
CA ASP A 31 12.59 -9.83 2.03
C ASP A 31 11.57 -8.74 1.64
N LEU A 32 11.33 -7.79 2.55
CA LEU A 32 10.48 -6.61 2.31
C LEU A 32 11.31 -5.35 2.02
N SER A 33 12.49 -5.49 1.44
CA SER A 33 13.30 -4.34 1.04
C SER A 33 12.55 -3.44 0.05
N PRO A 34 12.83 -2.11 0.05
CA PRO A 34 12.23 -1.18 -0.88
C PRO A 34 12.35 -1.61 -2.35
N GLN A 35 13.49 -2.18 -2.74
CA GLN A 35 13.74 -2.68 -4.09
C GLN A 35 12.84 -3.87 -4.41
N ARG A 36 12.70 -4.80 -3.46
CA ARG A 36 11.83 -5.99 -3.62
C ARG A 36 10.37 -5.58 -3.73
N LEU A 37 9.91 -4.68 -2.86
CA LEU A 37 8.53 -4.18 -2.90
C LEU A 37 8.23 -3.43 -4.21
N LEU A 38 9.12 -2.58 -4.68
CA LEU A 38 8.96 -1.88 -5.96
C LEU A 38 8.85 -2.88 -7.12
N LEU A 39 9.76 -3.85 -7.18
CA LEU A 39 9.75 -4.89 -8.22
C LEU A 39 8.46 -5.70 -8.19
N ALA A 40 7.98 -6.08 -7.00
CA ALA A 40 6.73 -6.79 -6.82
C ALA A 40 5.55 -6.00 -7.40
N TYR A 41 5.37 -4.75 -6.96
CA TYR A 41 4.26 -3.92 -7.41
C TYR A 41 4.30 -3.59 -8.89
N GLN A 42 5.48 -3.41 -9.48
CA GLN A 42 5.64 -3.21 -10.93
C GLN A 42 5.13 -4.41 -11.75
N ASN A 43 5.16 -5.61 -11.17
CA ASN A 43 4.68 -6.85 -11.78
C ASN A 43 3.30 -7.28 -11.29
N GLY A 44 2.58 -6.44 -10.54
CA GLY A 44 1.26 -6.78 -10.01
C GLY A 44 1.29 -7.78 -8.85
N ILE A 45 2.46 -7.97 -8.23
CA ILE A 45 2.68 -8.85 -7.09
C ILE A 45 2.63 -8.02 -5.80
N PHE A 46 2.12 -8.60 -4.72
CA PHE A 46 2.05 -7.95 -3.42
C PHE A 46 2.29 -8.95 -2.28
N PRO A 47 2.84 -8.53 -1.14
CA PRO A 47 3.00 -9.38 0.03
C PRO A 47 1.72 -9.41 0.84
N TRP A 48 1.34 -10.61 1.30
CA TRP A 48 0.25 -10.80 2.27
C TRP A 48 0.48 -12.09 3.04
N PHE A 49 0.71 -11.96 4.33
CA PHE A 49 0.99 -13.08 5.24
C PHE A 49 0.61 -12.68 6.67
N SER A 50 0.51 -13.65 7.57
CA SER A 50 0.22 -13.44 8.99
C SER A 50 1.51 -13.54 9.82
N GLU A 51 1.47 -13.02 11.03
CA GLU A 51 2.57 -13.15 11.98
C GLU A 51 2.96 -14.63 12.18
N GLY A 52 4.26 -14.90 12.19
CA GLY A 52 4.81 -16.26 12.28
C GLY A 52 4.81 -17.06 10.96
N GLN A 53 4.26 -16.52 9.91
CA GLN A 53 4.37 -17.10 8.56
C GLN A 53 5.58 -16.52 7.82
N PRO A 54 6.15 -17.24 6.86
CA PRO A 54 7.09 -16.64 5.91
C PRO A 54 6.38 -15.57 5.09
N ILE A 55 7.15 -14.65 4.49
CA ILE A 55 6.61 -13.69 3.54
C ILE A 55 5.99 -14.48 2.37
N LEU A 56 4.72 -14.23 2.10
CA LEU A 56 3.98 -14.82 0.99
C LEU A 56 3.69 -13.76 -0.06
N TRP A 57 3.99 -14.07 -1.32
CA TRP A 57 3.81 -13.19 -2.46
C TRP A 57 2.63 -13.65 -3.30
N TRP A 58 1.77 -12.72 -3.66
CA TRP A 58 0.49 -12.99 -4.31
C TRP A 58 0.35 -12.21 -5.60
N SER A 59 -0.23 -12.85 -6.61
CA SER A 59 -0.73 -12.20 -7.83
C SER A 59 -2.08 -12.82 -8.19
N THR A 60 -3.16 -12.12 -7.91
CA THR A 60 -4.52 -12.64 -8.09
C THR A 60 -5.04 -12.41 -9.51
N ASP A 61 -5.67 -13.43 -10.10
CA ASP A 61 -6.41 -13.36 -11.35
C ASP A 61 -7.72 -14.18 -11.20
N PRO A 62 -8.91 -13.58 -11.38
CA PRO A 62 -9.15 -12.17 -11.71
C PRO A 62 -8.83 -11.21 -10.56
N ARG A 63 -8.45 -9.97 -10.89
CA ARG A 63 -8.19 -8.91 -9.93
C ARG A 63 -9.30 -7.86 -9.93
N MET A 64 -9.83 -7.54 -8.77
CA MET A 64 -10.76 -6.43 -8.64
C MET A 64 -10.00 -5.10 -8.81
N VAL A 65 -10.51 -4.24 -9.69
CA VAL A 65 -9.92 -2.93 -9.97
C VAL A 65 -10.96 -1.83 -9.86
N LEU A 66 -10.56 -0.68 -9.34
CA LEU A 66 -11.37 0.53 -9.36
C LEU A 66 -11.02 1.36 -10.61
N ARG A 67 -11.96 1.49 -11.51
CA ARG A 67 -11.84 2.40 -12.65
C ARG A 67 -12.17 3.82 -12.19
N THR A 68 -11.16 4.69 -12.17
CA THR A 68 -11.29 6.05 -11.62
C THR A 68 -12.37 6.87 -12.32
N GLU A 69 -12.54 6.68 -13.63
CA GLU A 69 -13.59 7.34 -14.44
C GLU A 69 -15.01 6.88 -14.09
N ARG A 70 -15.14 5.75 -13.38
CA ARG A 70 -16.42 5.20 -12.90
C ARG A 70 -16.64 5.39 -11.41
N PHE A 71 -15.71 6.03 -10.72
CA PHE A 71 -15.83 6.26 -9.29
C PHE A 71 -16.98 7.21 -8.97
N LYS A 72 -17.95 6.71 -8.19
CA LYS A 72 -19.11 7.51 -7.76
C LYS A 72 -18.87 8.07 -6.37
N VAL A 73 -18.76 9.39 -6.28
CA VAL A 73 -18.71 10.08 -4.99
C VAL A 73 -20.11 10.12 -4.39
N SER A 74 -20.31 9.45 -3.24
CA SER A 74 -21.59 9.49 -2.54
C SER A 74 -21.93 10.90 -2.04
N GLU A 75 -23.22 11.19 -1.85
CA GLU A 75 -23.64 12.50 -1.31
C GLU A 75 -23.10 12.74 0.11
N SER A 76 -22.98 11.69 0.91
CA SER A 76 -22.36 11.76 2.23
C SER A 76 -20.88 12.19 2.12
N LEU A 77 -20.10 11.54 1.24
CA LEU A 77 -18.71 11.89 1.02
C LEU A 77 -18.56 13.32 0.49
N LYS A 78 -19.42 13.76 -0.46
CA LYS A 78 -19.43 15.15 -0.93
C LYS A 78 -19.63 16.16 0.19
N LYS A 79 -20.56 15.87 1.12
CA LYS A 79 -20.80 16.74 2.30
C LYS A 79 -19.56 16.79 3.20
N THR A 80 -18.92 15.64 3.43
CA THR A 80 -17.69 15.56 4.23
C THR A 80 -16.55 16.36 3.57
N LEU A 81 -16.32 16.18 2.27
CA LEU A 81 -15.30 16.92 1.52
C LEU A 81 -15.52 18.44 1.58
N LYS A 82 -16.77 18.90 1.40
CA LYS A 82 -17.12 20.32 1.54
C LYS A 82 -16.86 20.85 2.95
N ARG A 83 -17.10 20.04 3.99
CA ARG A 83 -16.81 20.43 5.38
C ARG A 83 -15.30 20.56 5.62
N VAL A 84 -14.51 19.59 5.13
CA VAL A 84 -13.05 19.64 5.23
C VAL A 84 -12.49 20.85 4.48
N GLU A 85 -12.95 21.10 3.25
CA GLU A 85 -12.49 22.25 2.48
C GLU A 85 -12.81 23.60 3.16
N ARG A 86 -14.02 23.72 3.74
CA ARG A 86 -14.39 24.90 4.53
C ARG A 86 -13.50 25.04 5.75
N SER A 87 -13.28 23.97 6.50
CA SER A 87 -12.40 23.95 7.66
C SER A 87 -10.98 24.41 7.28
N ARG A 88 -10.43 23.94 6.17
CA ARG A 88 -9.12 24.37 5.67
C ARG A 88 -9.05 25.87 5.38
N VAL A 89 -10.08 26.42 4.76
CA VAL A 89 -10.14 27.87 4.41
C VAL A 89 -10.32 28.75 5.65
N GLU A 90 -11.14 28.31 6.61
CA GLU A 90 -11.49 29.07 7.81
C GLU A 90 -10.52 28.84 9.00
N GLY A 91 -9.46 28.03 8.81
CA GLY A 91 -8.53 27.68 9.89
C GLY A 91 -9.15 26.78 10.95
N GLY A 92 -10.13 25.97 10.56
CA GLY A 92 -10.80 25.02 11.44
C GLY A 92 -9.97 23.75 11.69
N PRO A 93 -10.47 22.84 12.55
CA PRO A 93 -9.69 21.70 13.03
C PRO A 93 -9.50 20.57 12.02
N TRP A 94 -10.22 20.58 10.88
CA TRP A 94 -10.19 19.49 9.90
C TRP A 94 -9.26 19.81 8.74
N ASP A 95 -8.31 18.90 8.49
CA ASP A 95 -7.40 19.00 7.36
C ASP A 95 -7.18 17.59 6.75
N VAL A 96 -6.90 17.55 5.45
CA VAL A 96 -6.51 16.31 4.74
C VAL A 96 -5.10 16.50 4.23
N ARG A 97 -4.20 15.67 4.71
CA ARG A 97 -2.78 15.72 4.35
C ARG A 97 -2.38 14.42 3.67
N PHE A 98 -1.47 14.53 2.72
CA PHE A 98 -0.87 13.39 2.04
C PHE A 98 0.58 13.26 2.49
N ASP A 99 0.98 12.03 2.79
CA ASP A 99 2.38 11.66 3.02
C ASP A 99 3.08 12.43 4.17
N THR A 100 2.34 12.94 5.14
CA THR A 100 2.90 13.71 6.27
C THR A 100 3.12 12.88 7.53
N SER A 101 2.48 11.70 7.64
CA SER A 101 2.52 10.88 8.85
C SER A 101 2.39 9.40 8.49
N PHE A 102 3.23 8.92 7.57
CA PHE A 102 3.09 7.58 6.95
C PHE A 102 3.08 6.47 8.01
N GLU A 103 4.12 6.39 8.84
CA GLU A 103 4.25 5.33 9.85
C GLU A 103 3.10 5.39 10.87
N THR A 104 2.72 6.58 11.33
CA THR A 104 1.61 6.75 12.29
C THR A 104 0.30 6.20 11.74
N VAL A 105 0.01 6.46 10.46
CA VAL A 105 -1.19 5.94 9.80
C VAL A 105 -1.10 4.42 9.61
N MET A 106 0.07 3.89 9.23
CA MET A 106 0.28 2.44 9.15
C MET A 106 0.02 1.75 10.48
N ARG A 107 0.55 2.29 11.59
CA ARG A 107 0.31 1.78 12.95
C ARG A 107 -1.16 1.88 13.36
N ALA A 108 -1.84 2.97 13.03
CA ALA A 108 -3.29 3.10 13.27
C ALA A 108 -4.09 2.05 12.48
N CYS A 109 -3.71 1.76 11.24
CA CYS A 109 -4.33 0.71 10.44
C CYS A 109 -4.04 -0.71 10.97
N ALA A 110 -2.88 -0.91 11.61
CA ALA A 110 -2.49 -2.16 12.25
C ALA A 110 -3.19 -2.41 13.59
N ALA A 111 -3.73 -1.36 14.23
CA ALA A 111 -4.36 -1.46 15.53
C ALA A 111 -5.53 -2.45 15.55
N PRO A 112 -5.75 -3.18 16.65
CA PRO A 112 -6.88 -4.10 16.79
C PRO A 112 -8.21 -3.37 16.55
N ARG A 113 -9.10 -3.99 15.79
CA ARG A 113 -10.46 -3.49 15.59
C ARG A 113 -11.36 -3.92 16.74
N LYS A 114 -12.41 -3.12 17.03
CA LYS A 114 -13.35 -3.41 18.14
C LYS A 114 -13.99 -4.80 18.06
N ASP A 115 -14.16 -5.35 16.86
CA ASP A 115 -14.95 -6.55 16.60
C ASP A 115 -14.16 -7.66 15.89
N GLY A 116 -12.82 -7.71 16.00
CA GLY A 116 -12.05 -8.72 15.27
C GLY A 116 -10.63 -8.97 15.75
N PRO A 117 -10.07 -10.13 15.38
CA PRO A 117 -8.65 -10.39 15.54
C PRO A 117 -7.85 -9.34 14.76
N GLY A 118 -6.60 -9.12 15.15
CA GLY A 118 -5.69 -8.14 14.55
C GLY A 118 -5.68 -8.13 13.02
N THR A 119 -4.89 -7.26 12.45
CA THR A 119 -4.77 -7.11 11.00
C THR A 119 -3.56 -7.94 10.50
N TRP A 120 -3.46 -8.10 9.18
CA TRP A 120 -2.27 -8.69 8.54
C TRP A 120 -1.07 -7.74 8.53
N ILE A 121 -1.24 -6.49 9.00
CA ILE A 121 -0.18 -5.48 9.05
C ILE A 121 0.67 -5.76 10.31
N SER A 122 1.73 -6.52 10.13
CA SER A 122 2.75 -6.82 11.15
C SER A 122 3.81 -5.73 11.22
N GLU A 123 4.68 -5.78 12.24
CA GLU A 123 5.83 -4.86 12.33
C GLU A 123 6.72 -4.96 11.09
N ASP A 124 6.98 -6.16 10.56
CA ASP A 124 7.77 -6.35 9.33
C ASP A 124 7.16 -5.61 8.13
N ILE A 125 5.83 -5.62 8.02
CA ILE A 125 5.10 -4.88 6.98
C ILE A 125 5.26 -3.38 7.20
N ILE A 126 5.09 -2.89 8.43
CA ILE A 126 5.25 -1.46 8.76
C ILE A 126 6.66 -1.01 8.40
N ASP A 127 7.68 -1.73 8.83
CA ASP A 127 9.09 -1.41 8.57
C ASP A 127 9.41 -1.42 7.07
N GLY A 128 9.01 -2.45 6.36
CA GLY A 128 9.22 -2.57 4.91
C GLY A 128 8.60 -1.43 4.13
N TYR A 129 7.35 -1.08 4.44
CA TYR A 129 6.64 0.00 3.76
C TYR A 129 7.11 1.40 4.19
N THR A 130 7.51 1.59 5.45
CA THR A 130 8.14 2.83 5.91
C THR A 130 9.48 3.02 5.21
N GLY A 131 10.30 1.98 5.12
CA GLY A 131 11.55 1.99 4.35
C GLY A 131 11.34 2.31 2.87
N LEU A 132 10.28 1.77 2.26
CA LEU A 132 9.89 2.10 0.89
C LEU A 132 9.47 3.57 0.76
N PHE A 133 8.72 4.09 1.72
CA PHE A 133 8.28 5.47 1.75
C PHE A 133 9.47 6.44 1.89
N ASP A 134 10.35 6.22 2.85
CA ASP A 134 11.55 7.04 3.10
C ASP A 134 12.54 6.96 1.94
N GLY A 135 12.71 5.79 1.33
CA GLY A 135 13.54 5.58 0.15
C GLY A 135 13.08 6.38 -1.07
N ARG A 136 11.79 6.66 -1.20
CA ARG A 136 11.24 7.50 -2.28
C ARG A 136 11.71 8.93 -2.25
N ALA A 137 11.90 9.51 -1.07
CA ALA A 137 12.48 10.85 -0.94
C ALA A 137 13.87 10.94 -1.60
N ARG A 138 14.55 9.78 -1.78
CA ARG A 138 15.85 9.67 -2.44
C ARG A 138 15.77 9.25 -3.92
N LEU A 139 14.69 8.58 -4.34
CA LEU A 139 14.55 8.03 -5.71
C LEU A 139 13.80 8.95 -6.68
N VAL A 140 13.02 9.88 -6.19
CA VAL A 140 12.34 10.88 -7.04
C VAL A 140 13.25 12.09 -7.19
N ARG A 141 14.26 12.00 -8.05
CA ARG A 141 14.83 13.21 -8.66
C ARG A 141 13.85 13.71 -9.72
N PRO A 142 13.41 14.99 -9.68
CA PRO A 142 12.35 15.50 -10.57
C PRO A 142 12.70 15.49 -12.07
N ASN A 143 13.91 15.14 -12.47
CA ASN A 143 14.44 15.36 -13.82
C ASN A 143 14.83 14.09 -14.60
N GLU A 144 14.52 12.88 -14.14
CA GLU A 144 14.82 11.66 -14.91
C GLU A 144 13.55 10.91 -15.32
N LEU A 145 12.65 11.59 -16.00
CA LEU A 145 11.59 10.96 -16.77
C LEU A 145 12.17 10.54 -18.12
N CYS A 146 12.60 9.30 -18.25
CA CYS A 146 12.88 8.71 -19.55
C CYS A 146 11.63 8.81 -20.44
N ALA A 147 11.74 9.55 -21.53
CA ALA A 147 10.74 9.56 -22.58
C ALA A 147 10.63 8.13 -23.17
N GLY A 148 9.51 7.45 -22.90
CA GLY A 148 9.20 6.12 -23.44
C GLY A 148 8.91 5.01 -22.44
N CYS A 149 9.26 5.15 -21.17
CA CYS A 149 8.80 4.22 -20.14
C CYS A 149 7.39 4.59 -19.67
N ARG A 150 6.41 3.70 -19.86
CA ARG A 150 5.19 3.75 -19.08
C ARG A 150 5.56 3.38 -17.64
N VAL A 151 6.09 4.36 -16.91
CA VAL A 151 6.30 4.20 -15.48
C VAL A 151 4.91 4.20 -14.86
N TYR A 152 4.42 3.03 -14.51
CA TYR A 152 3.39 2.92 -13.50
C TYR A 152 4.06 3.40 -12.20
N SER A 153 3.86 4.68 -11.89
CA SER A 153 4.30 5.26 -10.62
C SER A 153 3.56 4.52 -9.53
N VAL A 154 4.20 3.55 -8.90
CA VAL A 154 3.71 2.96 -7.66
C VAL A 154 3.85 4.03 -6.61
N ARG A 155 2.79 4.79 -6.41
CA ARG A 155 2.72 5.78 -5.34
C ARG A 155 2.02 5.11 -4.16
N VAL A 156 2.78 4.73 -3.15
CA VAL A 156 2.22 4.42 -1.83
C VAL A 156 1.96 5.77 -1.16
N SER A 157 0.74 6.25 -1.23
CA SER A 157 0.30 7.46 -0.55
C SER A 157 -0.70 7.08 0.51
N ILE A 158 -0.53 7.61 1.70
CA ILE A 158 -1.49 7.48 2.78
C ILE A 158 -2.18 8.83 2.95
N ILE A 159 -3.51 8.77 2.98
CA ILE A 159 -4.35 9.92 3.30
C ILE A 159 -4.69 9.82 4.77
N CYS A 160 -4.33 10.82 5.55
CA CYS A 160 -4.80 10.97 6.92
C CYS A 160 -5.80 12.13 7.03
N ILE A 161 -6.83 11.94 7.82
CA ILE A 161 -7.72 13.01 8.26
C ILE A 161 -7.30 13.33 9.69
N ALA A 162 -6.85 14.56 9.92
CA ALA A 162 -6.43 15.03 11.22
C ALA A 162 -7.45 16.00 11.81
N GLN A 163 -7.65 15.92 13.11
CA GLN A 163 -8.38 16.92 13.89
C GLN A 163 -7.41 17.50 14.93
N GLY A 164 -6.93 18.72 14.67
CA GLY A 164 -5.79 19.27 15.41
C GLY A 164 -4.53 18.45 15.12
N ASP A 165 -3.83 18.02 16.18
CA ASP A 165 -2.63 17.17 16.06
C ASP A 165 -2.94 15.65 16.15
N GLU A 166 -4.21 15.27 16.30
CA GLU A 166 -4.63 13.87 16.33
C GLU A 166 -4.99 13.34 14.95
N ILE A 167 -4.49 12.15 14.62
CA ILE A 167 -4.85 11.41 13.41
C ILE A 167 -6.09 10.57 13.72
N LEU A 168 -7.15 10.80 12.96
CA LEU A 168 -8.36 10.00 13.04
C LEU A 168 -8.25 8.84 12.05
N GLY A 169 -8.18 7.62 12.59
CA GLY A 169 -8.14 6.36 11.84
C GLY A 169 -9.48 5.97 11.23
#